data_ea7a8abb4b847b7e57d818179ba10db2
#
_entry.id   ea7a8abb4b847b7e57d818179ba10db2
#
_cell.length_a   1.000
_cell.length_b   1.000
_cell.length_c   1.000
_cell.angle_alpha   90.00
_cell.angle_beta   90.00
_cell.angle_gamma   90.00
#
_symmetry.space_group_name_H-M   'P 1'
#
loop_
_entity.id
_entity.type
_entity.pdbx_description
1 polymer ?
#
loop_
_entity_poly.entity_id
_entity_poly.type
_entity_poly.pdbx_seq_one_letter_code
_entity_poly.pdbx_strand_id
1 'polypeptide(L)'
;SEIQPYLSLTNIRNAAFTTAERLFDIKFKEIEKFPKYHEDVEGYEVIDQEDNLIGIFLTDYYARPSKQGGAWMTSYRDQSKNDGVVLPIIINVCNFPKPIGLSPVLLNLEHAITLFHEFGHALHGLLSDVTYPSLSGTSVPRDYVEFPSQMMENWIRNPEVLFEFATHHETGERIPEELMSKYLASQKFNQGFATTEYIAASYLDLAWHTEKKEIEDVNLFEKKLFKEKGLPIEIDSRYQSTNFSHIFAGGYSASYYSYMWSE
;
A
#
# COMPACT_ATOMS: atom_id res chain seq x y z
N SER A 1 -5.62 -8.42 17.99
CA SER A 1 -4.53 -9.40 17.91
C SER A 1 -3.48 -9.08 18.97
N GLU A 2 -2.74 -10.08 19.45
CA GLU A 2 -1.71 -9.92 20.51
C GLU A 2 -0.58 -8.97 20.10
N ILE A 3 -0.35 -8.81 18.79
CA ILE A 3 0.71 -7.95 18.25
C ILE A 3 0.30 -6.46 18.17
N GLN A 4 -0.99 -6.15 18.13
CA GLN A 4 -1.51 -4.80 17.93
C GLN A 4 -1.00 -3.76 18.94
N PRO A 5 -0.81 -4.05 20.23
CA PRO A 5 -0.28 -3.08 21.20
C PRO A 5 1.14 -2.57 20.89
N TYR A 6 1.87 -3.26 20.04
CA TYR A 6 3.24 -2.92 19.61
C TYR A 6 3.28 -2.12 18.30
N LEU A 7 2.16 -2.00 17.59
CA LEU A 7 2.09 -1.39 16.26
C LEU A 7 1.39 -0.03 16.32
N SER A 8 1.94 0.93 17.07
CA SER A 8 1.43 2.29 17.01
C SER A 8 1.69 2.92 15.64
N LEU A 9 0.74 3.71 15.11
CA LEU A 9 0.89 4.39 13.83
C LEU A 9 2.18 5.20 13.76
N THR A 10 2.53 5.90 14.83
CA THR A 10 3.75 6.70 14.90
C THR A 10 5.00 5.83 14.74
N ASN A 11 5.07 4.69 15.44
CA ASN A 11 6.22 3.80 15.34
C ASN A 11 6.33 3.17 13.97
N ILE A 12 5.21 2.76 13.37
CA ILE A 12 5.20 2.14 12.03
C ILE A 12 5.57 3.17 10.95
N ARG A 13 5.08 4.40 11.05
CA ARG A 13 5.51 5.49 10.16
C ARG A 13 7.02 5.75 10.31
N ASN A 14 7.52 5.84 11.52
CA ASN A 14 8.95 6.05 11.77
C ASN A 14 9.78 4.88 11.24
N ALA A 15 9.29 3.64 11.35
CA ALA A 15 9.93 2.47 10.76
C ALA A 15 10.02 2.62 9.22
N ALA A 16 8.95 3.06 8.55
CA ALA A 16 8.95 3.29 7.11
C ALA A 16 9.96 4.39 6.72
N PHE A 17 9.96 5.52 7.41
CA PHE A 17 10.88 6.62 7.16
C PHE A 17 12.34 6.19 7.36
N THR A 18 12.66 5.59 8.51
CA THR A 18 14.02 5.12 8.78
C THR A 18 14.49 4.06 7.78
N THR A 19 13.57 3.20 7.34
CA THR A 19 13.89 2.24 6.27
C THR A 19 14.27 2.95 4.97
N ALA A 20 13.50 3.95 4.55
CA ALA A 20 13.81 4.73 3.36
C ALA A 20 15.09 5.56 3.51
N GLU A 21 15.32 6.14 4.69
CA GLU A 21 16.56 6.86 5.00
C GLU A 21 17.80 5.97 4.82
N ARG A 22 17.72 4.72 5.32
CA ARG A 22 18.81 3.74 5.21
C ARG A 22 19.03 3.21 3.79
N LEU A 23 17.94 3.10 3.00
CA LEU A 23 18.01 2.54 1.64
C LEU A 23 18.40 3.56 0.58
N PHE A 24 17.97 4.81 0.75
CA PHE A 24 18.02 5.81 -0.31
C PHE A 24 18.76 7.09 0.10
N ASP A 25 19.34 7.14 1.30
CA ASP A 25 20.09 8.29 1.82
C ASP A 25 19.27 9.60 1.81
N ILE A 26 17.98 9.50 2.13
CA ILE A 26 17.04 10.62 2.20
C ILE A 26 16.61 10.87 3.64
N LYS A 27 16.00 12.02 3.94
CA LYS A 27 15.44 12.36 5.25
C LYS A 27 14.08 13.00 5.10
N PHE A 28 13.23 12.84 6.13
CA PHE A 28 11.90 13.43 6.21
C PHE A 28 11.87 14.48 7.30
N LYS A 29 11.66 15.75 6.91
CA LYS A 29 11.52 16.88 7.85
C LYS A 29 10.06 17.32 7.90
N GLU A 30 9.43 17.28 9.07
CA GLU A 30 8.05 17.70 9.23
C GLU A 30 7.86 19.19 8.90
N ILE A 31 6.80 19.51 8.17
CA ILE A 31 6.41 20.88 7.85
C ILE A 31 5.34 21.33 8.83
N GLU A 32 5.68 22.19 9.75
CA GLU A 32 4.74 22.67 10.78
C GLU A 32 3.54 23.44 10.23
N LYS A 33 3.74 24.22 9.17
CA LYS A 33 2.71 25.10 8.59
C LYS A 33 2.70 25.05 7.08
N PHE A 34 1.62 24.53 6.51
CA PHE A 34 1.35 24.55 5.07
C PHE A 34 -0.18 24.57 4.84
N PRO A 35 -0.67 24.93 3.64
CA PRO A 35 -2.08 24.85 3.30
C PRO A 35 -2.56 23.39 3.33
N LYS A 36 -3.48 23.05 4.25
CA LYS A 36 -4.06 21.72 4.41
C LYS A 36 -5.49 21.74 3.93
N TYR A 37 -5.90 20.70 3.22
CA TYR A 37 -7.32 20.49 2.90
C TYR A 37 -8.11 19.84 4.04
N HIS A 38 -7.42 19.26 5.01
CA HIS A 38 -7.97 18.68 6.24
C HIS A 38 -6.95 18.73 7.38
N GLU A 39 -7.41 18.84 8.63
CA GLU A 39 -6.54 18.92 9.81
C GLU A 39 -5.65 17.69 10.03
N ASP A 40 -6.15 16.52 9.67
CA ASP A 40 -5.46 15.23 9.79
C ASP A 40 -4.25 15.08 8.82
N VAL A 41 -4.08 15.99 7.86
CA VAL A 41 -3.00 15.89 6.88
C VAL A 41 -1.70 16.38 7.50
N GLU A 42 -0.66 15.55 7.43
CA GLU A 42 0.71 15.89 7.77
C GLU A 42 1.55 16.07 6.52
N GLY A 43 2.59 16.88 6.58
CA GLY A 43 3.48 17.16 5.45
C GLY A 43 4.94 17.05 5.84
N TYR A 44 5.76 16.58 4.90
CA TYR A 44 7.19 16.40 5.08
C TYR A 44 7.96 16.91 3.88
N GLU A 45 9.02 17.69 4.12
CA GLU A 45 10.07 17.88 3.15
C GLU A 45 10.90 16.61 3.05
N VAL A 46 11.08 16.11 1.84
CA VAL A 46 12.01 15.00 1.56
C VAL A 46 13.27 15.61 1.01
N ILE A 47 14.39 15.38 1.70
CA ILE A 47 15.70 15.98 1.40
C ILE A 47 16.75 14.89 1.23
N ASP A 48 17.81 15.19 0.45
CA ASP A 48 18.99 14.34 0.31
C ASP A 48 20.00 14.56 1.46
N GLN A 49 21.18 13.93 1.36
CA GLN A 49 22.26 14.07 2.34
C GLN A 49 22.88 15.47 2.39
N GLU A 50 22.81 16.24 1.30
CA GLU A 50 23.29 17.59 1.18
C GLU A 50 22.22 18.64 1.56
N ASP A 51 21.11 18.21 2.16
CA ASP A 51 19.94 19.04 2.52
C ASP A 51 19.22 19.67 1.29
N ASN A 52 19.42 19.17 0.07
CA ASN A 52 18.64 19.60 -1.08
C ASN A 52 17.24 19.00 -1.03
N LEU A 53 16.22 19.80 -1.34
CA LEU A 53 14.85 19.35 -1.43
C LEU A 53 14.65 18.45 -2.66
N ILE A 54 14.18 17.22 -2.43
CA ILE A 54 13.83 16.22 -3.45
C ILE A 54 12.34 16.33 -3.80
N GLY A 55 11.48 16.53 -2.81
CA GLY A 55 10.04 16.60 -2.99
C GLY A 55 9.29 16.86 -1.69
N ILE A 56 7.96 16.88 -1.80
CA ILE A 56 7.05 17.00 -0.65
C ILE A 56 6.26 15.71 -0.53
N PHE A 57 6.25 15.15 0.67
CA PHE A 57 5.42 13.99 1.02
C PHE A 57 4.32 14.41 1.98
N LEU A 58 3.09 14.06 1.63
CA LEU A 58 1.91 14.29 2.46
C LEU A 58 1.33 12.97 2.92
N THR A 59 0.75 12.95 4.11
CA THR A 59 0.05 11.78 4.65
C THR A 59 -1.35 12.16 5.10
N ASP A 60 -2.34 11.34 4.73
CA ASP A 60 -3.73 11.44 5.14
C ASP A 60 -4.20 10.05 5.60
N TYR A 61 -3.85 9.68 6.82
CA TYR A 61 -3.95 8.30 7.29
C TYR A 61 -5.31 7.94 7.88
N TYR A 62 -6.10 8.89 8.39
CA TYR A 62 -7.29 8.58 9.17
C TYR A 62 -8.56 8.48 8.33
N ALA A 63 -9.41 7.52 8.70
CA ALA A 63 -10.75 7.39 8.13
C ALA A 63 -11.64 8.58 8.51
N ARG A 64 -12.50 9.00 7.59
CA ARG A 64 -13.56 9.98 7.81
C ARG A 64 -14.68 9.80 6.78
N PRO A 65 -15.92 10.28 7.05
CA PRO A 65 -17.08 10.05 6.17
C PRO A 65 -16.92 10.56 4.74
N SER A 66 -16.07 11.56 4.52
CA SER A 66 -15.82 12.15 3.20
C SER A 66 -14.76 11.41 2.37
N LYS A 67 -14.08 10.37 2.94
CA LYS A 67 -13.08 9.58 2.23
C LYS A 67 -13.69 8.30 1.66
N GLN A 68 -13.23 7.93 0.49
CA GLN A 68 -13.46 6.60 -0.06
C GLN A 68 -12.65 5.58 0.74
N GLY A 69 -13.17 4.35 0.90
CA GLY A 69 -12.46 3.26 1.56
C GLY A 69 -11.25 2.77 0.77
N GLY A 70 -10.38 2.01 1.44
CA GLY A 70 -9.12 1.53 0.87
C GLY A 70 -7.94 2.43 1.20
N ALA A 71 -6.84 2.21 0.52
CA ALA A 71 -5.65 3.04 0.60
C ALA A 71 -5.09 3.28 -0.81
N TRP A 72 -4.41 4.38 -1.02
CA TRP A 72 -3.79 4.70 -2.31
C TRP A 72 -2.72 5.78 -2.17
N MET A 73 -1.79 5.78 -3.10
CA MET A 73 -0.90 6.89 -3.40
C MET A 73 -1.46 7.72 -4.55
N THR A 74 -1.30 9.02 -4.50
CA THR A 74 -1.50 9.89 -5.66
C THR A 74 -0.50 11.04 -5.68
N SER A 75 -0.34 11.67 -6.85
CA SER A 75 0.51 12.82 -7.06
C SER A 75 -0.33 14.07 -7.24
N TYR A 76 -0.02 15.13 -6.51
CA TYR A 76 -0.50 16.48 -6.81
C TYR A 76 0.37 17.18 -7.86
N ARG A 77 1.64 16.76 -7.94
CA ARG A 77 2.59 17.23 -8.92
C ARG A 77 3.62 16.15 -9.19
N ASP A 78 3.74 15.77 -10.46
CA ASP A 78 4.74 14.81 -10.90
C ASP A 78 6.10 15.47 -11.06
N GLN A 79 7.16 14.71 -10.82
CA GLN A 79 8.51 15.15 -11.12
C GLN A 79 8.73 15.24 -12.63
N SER A 80 9.44 16.27 -13.10
CA SER A 80 9.88 16.38 -14.50
C SER A 80 11.07 17.32 -14.66
N LYS A 81 11.71 17.29 -15.85
CA LYS A 81 12.85 18.14 -16.20
C LYS A 81 12.75 18.80 -17.58
N ASN A 82 11.69 18.56 -18.35
CA ASN A 82 11.58 19.02 -19.74
C ASN A 82 11.55 20.57 -19.88
N ASP A 83 10.93 21.27 -18.93
CA ASP A 83 10.79 22.72 -18.92
C ASP A 83 11.40 23.34 -17.64
N GLY A 84 12.46 22.74 -17.12
CA GLY A 84 13.07 23.05 -15.84
C GLY A 84 12.76 21.98 -14.79
N VAL A 85 13.46 22.04 -13.66
CA VAL A 85 13.29 21.05 -12.60
C VAL A 85 11.98 21.29 -11.86
N VAL A 86 11.09 20.31 -11.90
CA VAL A 86 9.82 20.25 -11.15
C VAL A 86 9.92 19.16 -10.11
N LEU A 87 9.85 19.53 -8.83
CA LEU A 87 9.87 18.58 -7.72
C LEU A 87 8.49 17.97 -7.48
N PRO A 88 8.39 16.68 -7.10
CA PRO A 88 7.12 16.01 -6.89
C PRO A 88 6.43 16.46 -5.60
N ILE A 89 5.09 16.38 -5.59
CA ILE A 89 4.26 16.46 -4.40
C ILE A 89 3.39 15.21 -4.37
N ILE A 90 3.70 14.31 -3.47
CA ILE A 90 3.11 12.99 -3.36
C ILE A 90 2.31 12.87 -2.07
N ILE A 91 1.21 12.15 -2.11
CA ILE A 91 0.40 11.88 -0.92
C ILE A 91 0.04 10.40 -0.81
N ASN A 92 0.12 9.88 0.41
CA ASN A 92 -0.49 8.61 0.79
C ASN A 92 -1.78 8.86 1.54
N VAL A 93 -2.84 8.21 1.09
CA VAL A 93 -4.15 8.24 1.72
C VAL A 93 -4.51 6.86 2.23
N CYS A 94 -4.85 6.75 3.53
CA CYS A 94 -5.30 5.52 4.16
C CYS A 94 -6.63 5.74 4.88
N ASN A 95 -7.17 4.69 5.48
CA ASN A 95 -8.39 4.73 6.28
C ASN A 95 -8.18 4.02 7.63
N PHE A 96 -7.10 4.37 8.32
CA PHE A 96 -6.85 3.85 9.66
C PHE A 96 -7.83 4.44 10.69
N PRO A 97 -8.12 3.73 11.78
CA PRO A 97 -8.99 4.26 12.84
C PRO A 97 -8.46 5.59 13.37
N LYS A 98 -9.36 6.53 13.68
CA LYS A 98 -8.96 7.76 14.39
C LYS A 98 -8.60 7.47 15.86
N PRO A 99 -7.69 8.26 16.45
CA PRO A 99 -7.42 8.17 17.88
C PRO A 99 -8.67 8.49 18.70
N ILE A 100 -8.85 7.77 19.81
CA ILE A 100 -9.91 8.02 20.78
C ILE A 100 -9.29 8.71 22.00
N GLY A 101 -9.59 9.99 22.18
CA GLY A 101 -8.97 10.80 23.22
C GLY A 101 -7.47 10.98 23.01
N LEU A 102 -6.67 10.70 24.03
CA LEU A 102 -5.20 10.82 23.99
C LEU A 102 -4.49 9.47 23.69
N SER A 103 -5.24 8.41 23.45
CA SER A 103 -4.65 7.11 23.15
C SER A 103 -4.01 7.09 21.76
N PRO A 104 -2.83 6.46 21.61
CA PRO A 104 -2.21 6.31 20.30
C PRO A 104 -3.08 5.43 19.38
N VAL A 105 -3.00 5.66 18.11
CA VAL A 105 -3.63 4.79 17.11
C VAL A 105 -2.81 3.51 16.99
N LEU A 106 -3.45 2.38 17.27
CA LEU A 106 -2.83 1.07 17.17
C LEU A 106 -3.30 0.39 15.88
N LEU A 107 -2.35 0.08 15.03
CA LEU A 107 -2.59 -0.59 13.77
C LEU A 107 -2.71 -2.11 13.99
N ASN A 108 -3.51 -2.77 13.18
CA ASN A 108 -3.33 -4.19 12.98
C ASN A 108 -2.18 -4.43 11.97
N LEU A 109 -1.78 -5.66 11.79
CA LEU A 109 -0.66 -5.97 10.91
C LEU A 109 -0.95 -5.64 9.44
N GLU A 110 -2.18 -5.86 8.97
CA GLU A 110 -2.58 -5.52 7.60
C GLU A 110 -2.48 -4.01 7.36
N HIS A 111 -2.89 -3.18 8.32
CA HIS A 111 -2.71 -1.74 8.24
C HIS A 111 -1.24 -1.33 8.23
N ALA A 112 -0.38 -2.01 9.00
CA ALA A 112 1.05 -1.73 8.98
C ALA A 112 1.69 -2.10 7.62
N ILE A 113 1.29 -3.23 7.04
CA ILE A 113 1.70 -3.63 5.68
C ILE A 113 1.19 -2.64 4.65
N THR A 114 -0.09 -2.24 4.73
CA THR A 114 -0.68 -1.23 3.84
C THR A 114 0.09 0.09 3.89
N LEU A 115 0.51 0.55 5.09
CA LEU A 115 1.31 1.77 5.21
C LEU A 115 2.63 1.65 4.45
N PHE A 116 3.34 0.54 4.58
CA PHE A 116 4.59 0.31 3.87
C PHE A 116 4.38 0.16 2.36
N HIS A 117 3.29 -0.48 1.94
CA HIS A 117 2.88 -0.60 0.54
C HIS A 117 2.67 0.77 -0.11
N GLU A 118 1.78 1.60 0.46
CA GLU A 118 1.51 2.94 -0.06
C GLU A 118 2.76 3.84 -0.01
N PHE A 119 3.60 3.65 1.01
CA PHE A 119 4.86 4.35 1.11
C PHE A 119 5.85 3.92 0.02
N GLY A 120 5.82 2.66 -0.43
CA GLY A 120 6.60 2.20 -1.60
C GLY A 120 6.19 2.90 -2.88
N HIS A 121 4.90 3.07 -3.13
CA HIS A 121 4.41 3.92 -4.22
C HIS A 121 4.83 5.38 -4.06
N ALA A 122 4.80 5.91 -2.84
CA ALA A 122 5.23 7.28 -2.58
C ALA A 122 6.72 7.47 -2.91
N LEU A 123 7.58 6.55 -2.50
CA LEU A 123 9.00 6.56 -2.84
C LEU A 123 9.23 6.49 -4.35
N HIS A 124 8.45 5.69 -5.08
CA HIS A 124 8.50 5.63 -6.53
C HIS A 124 8.21 7.00 -7.17
N GLY A 125 7.25 7.76 -6.64
CA GLY A 125 6.96 9.13 -7.07
C GLY A 125 8.03 10.15 -6.65
N LEU A 126 8.44 10.10 -5.38
CA LEU A 126 9.40 11.04 -4.79
C LEU A 126 10.81 10.93 -5.41
N LEU A 127 11.27 9.70 -5.68
CA LEU A 127 12.60 9.41 -6.20
C LEU A 127 12.63 9.35 -7.74
N SER A 128 11.55 9.72 -8.44
CA SER A 128 11.56 9.87 -9.90
C SER A 128 12.55 10.92 -10.33
N ASP A 129 13.31 10.59 -11.38
CA ASP A 129 14.30 11.49 -12.01
C ASP A 129 14.22 11.40 -13.54
N VAL A 130 13.04 11.70 -14.09
CA VAL A 130 12.74 11.61 -15.51
C VAL A 130 12.63 12.97 -16.17
N THR A 131 12.80 13.00 -17.51
CA THR A 131 12.63 14.21 -18.29
C THR A 131 11.16 14.60 -18.43
N TYR A 132 10.31 13.64 -18.77
CA TYR A 132 8.89 13.88 -19.08
C TYR A 132 7.97 13.44 -17.97
N PRO A 133 7.00 14.27 -17.55
CA PRO A 133 6.08 13.91 -16.45
C PRO A 133 5.24 12.67 -16.73
N SER A 134 4.97 12.36 -17.99
CA SER A 134 4.25 11.15 -18.41
C SER A 134 5.00 9.83 -18.12
N LEU A 135 6.25 9.90 -17.72
CA LEU A 135 7.08 8.76 -17.32
C LEU A 135 7.42 8.76 -15.83
N SER A 136 6.86 9.71 -15.07
CA SER A 136 7.18 9.89 -13.65
C SER A 136 6.44 8.90 -12.75
N GLY A 137 7.13 8.43 -11.73
CA GLY A 137 6.56 7.64 -10.63
C GLY A 137 5.74 6.46 -11.12
N THR A 138 4.48 6.43 -10.71
CA THR A 138 3.53 5.35 -11.03
C THR A 138 3.01 5.36 -12.47
N SER A 139 3.49 6.26 -13.34
CA SER A 139 3.21 6.28 -14.79
C SER A 139 4.04 5.21 -15.53
N VAL A 140 3.89 3.96 -15.15
CA VAL A 140 4.60 2.78 -15.66
C VAL A 140 3.60 1.71 -16.12
N PRO A 141 4.03 0.67 -16.87
CA PRO A 141 3.18 -0.48 -17.15
C PRO A 141 2.57 -1.05 -15.88
N ARG A 142 1.32 -1.50 -15.97
CA ARG A 142 0.53 -1.91 -14.81
C ARG A 142 1.15 -3.11 -14.07
N ASP A 143 1.81 -4.01 -14.78
CA ASP A 143 2.51 -5.17 -14.22
C ASP A 143 3.88 -4.85 -13.58
N TYR A 144 4.26 -3.57 -13.53
CA TYR A 144 5.42 -3.08 -12.79
C TYR A 144 5.06 -2.17 -11.62
N VAL A 145 3.89 -1.52 -11.67
CA VAL A 145 3.52 -0.46 -10.71
C VAL A 145 3.54 -0.92 -9.25
N GLU A 146 3.21 -2.20 -9.00
CA GLU A 146 3.18 -2.78 -7.65
C GLU A 146 4.55 -3.27 -7.15
N PHE A 147 5.58 -3.31 -8.01
CA PHE A 147 6.90 -3.80 -7.60
C PHE A 147 7.52 -2.96 -6.47
N PRO A 148 7.57 -1.61 -6.54
CA PRO A 148 8.11 -0.81 -5.44
C PRO A 148 7.30 -0.91 -4.15
N SER A 149 5.97 -0.97 -4.25
CA SER A 149 5.07 -1.08 -3.10
C SER A 149 5.22 -2.43 -2.38
N GLN A 150 5.17 -3.53 -3.11
CA GLN A 150 5.32 -4.88 -2.55
C GLN A 150 6.74 -5.13 -2.04
N MET A 151 7.77 -4.57 -2.69
CA MET A 151 9.13 -4.61 -2.18
C MET A 151 9.23 -3.97 -0.79
N MET A 152 8.58 -2.83 -0.57
CA MET A 152 8.58 -2.16 0.73
C MET A 152 7.85 -2.96 1.82
N GLU A 153 6.84 -3.76 1.49
CA GLU A 153 6.18 -4.66 2.45
C GLU A 153 7.14 -5.67 3.10
N ASN A 154 8.21 -6.06 2.41
CA ASN A 154 9.19 -7.00 2.96
C ASN A 154 9.89 -6.44 4.20
N TRP A 155 10.05 -5.11 4.27
CA TRP A 155 10.72 -4.48 5.41
C TRP A 155 9.88 -4.52 6.68
N ILE A 156 8.58 -4.28 6.62
CA ILE A 156 7.73 -4.42 7.81
C ILE A 156 7.58 -5.88 8.25
N ARG A 157 7.82 -6.83 7.35
CA ARG A 157 7.84 -8.27 7.65
C ARG A 157 9.20 -8.75 8.19
N ASN A 158 10.25 -7.92 8.05
CA ASN A 158 11.58 -8.25 8.53
C ASN A 158 11.63 -8.17 10.07
N PRO A 159 12.06 -9.26 10.76
CA PRO A 159 12.18 -9.27 12.21
C PRO A 159 13.05 -8.14 12.77
N GLU A 160 14.14 -7.78 12.11
CA GLU A 160 15.04 -6.71 12.58
C GLU A 160 14.33 -5.36 12.66
N VAL A 161 13.53 -5.02 11.62
CA VAL A 161 12.74 -3.78 11.60
C VAL A 161 11.66 -3.83 12.69
N LEU A 162 10.94 -4.96 12.80
CA LEU A 162 9.93 -5.10 13.83
C LEU A 162 10.53 -5.03 15.25
N PHE A 163 11.66 -5.67 15.52
CA PHE A 163 12.32 -5.57 16.82
C PHE A 163 12.79 -4.15 17.16
N GLU A 164 13.15 -3.35 16.18
CA GLU A 164 13.57 -1.98 16.41
C GLU A 164 12.38 -1.05 16.73
N PHE A 165 11.26 -1.19 16.01
CA PHE A 165 10.15 -0.22 16.04
C PHE A 165 8.89 -0.72 16.73
N ALA A 166 8.64 -2.04 16.80
CA ALA A 166 7.45 -2.58 17.47
C ALA A 166 7.63 -2.58 18.99
N THR A 167 7.29 -1.43 19.60
CA THR A 167 7.33 -1.26 21.06
C THR A 167 5.92 -1.08 21.61
N HIS A 168 5.66 -1.67 22.79
CA HIS A 168 4.36 -1.61 23.44
C HIS A 168 4.01 -0.16 23.81
N HIS A 169 2.83 0.28 23.41
CA HIS A 169 2.43 1.68 23.47
C HIS A 169 2.35 2.27 24.89
N GLU A 170 2.18 1.44 25.92
CA GLU A 170 2.13 1.88 27.33
C GLU A 170 3.46 1.67 28.04
N THR A 171 4.12 0.50 27.85
CA THR A 171 5.33 0.15 28.62
C THR A 171 6.62 0.53 27.91
N GLY A 172 6.58 0.75 26.58
CA GLY A 172 7.77 0.96 25.77
C GLY A 172 8.63 -0.29 25.54
N GLU A 173 8.22 -1.44 26.07
CA GLU A 173 8.94 -2.69 25.90
C GLU A 173 8.84 -3.19 24.45
N ARG A 174 9.91 -3.79 23.97
CA ARG A 174 9.94 -4.38 22.62
C ARG A 174 9.02 -5.60 22.55
N ILE A 175 8.55 -5.89 21.34
CA ILE A 175 7.77 -7.10 21.06
C ILE A 175 8.54 -8.34 21.51
N PRO A 176 7.92 -9.27 22.29
CA PRO A 176 8.59 -10.49 22.72
C PRO A 176 8.98 -11.40 21.56
N GLU A 177 10.15 -12.03 21.67
CA GLU A 177 10.65 -12.98 20.64
C GLU A 177 9.68 -14.14 20.38
N GLU A 178 9.00 -14.62 21.42
CA GLU A 178 7.98 -15.68 21.28
C GLU A 178 6.82 -15.22 20.39
N LEU A 179 6.34 -13.99 20.59
CA LEU A 179 5.25 -13.42 19.80
C LEU A 179 5.70 -13.19 18.34
N MET A 180 6.93 -12.74 18.15
CA MET A 180 7.53 -12.59 16.83
C MET A 180 7.64 -13.95 16.11
N SER A 181 8.09 -14.98 16.80
CA SER A 181 8.19 -16.34 16.24
C SER A 181 6.83 -16.90 15.82
N LYS A 182 5.80 -16.68 16.62
CA LYS A 182 4.40 -17.05 16.27
C LYS A 182 3.92 -16.28 15.03
N TYR A 183 4.24 -15.01 14.93
CA TYR A 183 3.92 -14.19 13.76
C TYR A 183 4.57 -14.74 12.49
N LEU A 184 5.88 -14.97 12.52
CA LEU A 184 6.60 -15.50 11.36
C LEU A 184 6.08 -16.88 10.92
N ALA A 185 5.73 -17.75 11.86
CA ALA A 185 5.12 -19.04 11.57
C ALA A 185 3.72 -18.89 10.92
N SER A 186 2.94 -17.90 11.35
CA SER A 186 1.59 -17.66 10.84
C SER A 186 1.57 -17.20 9.38
N GLN A 187 2.63 -16.55 8.89
CA GLN A 187 2.71 -16.05 7.51
C GLN A 187 2.65 -17.16 6.45
N LYS A 188 3.03 -18.37 6.79
CA LYS A 188 2.99 -19.54 5.90
C LYS A 188 1.68 -20.31 5.94
N PHE A 189 0.80 -19.96 6.90
CA PHE A 189 -0.46 -20.66 7.07
C PHE A 189 -1.43 -20.34 5.95
N ASN A 190 -2.04 -21.36 5.37
CA ASN A 190 -3.02 -21.24 4.28
C ASN A 190 -2.54 -20.46 3.03
N GLN A 191 -1.24 -20.41 2.78
CA GLN A 191 -0.71 -19.72 1.59
C GLN A 191 -1.30 -20.25 0.28
N GLY A 192 -1.49 -21.57 0.17
CA GLY A 192 -2.12 -22.17 -1.00
C GLY A 192 -3.54 -21.68 -1.25
N PHE A 193 -4.34 -21.52 -0.18
CA PHE A 193 -5.68 -20.94 -0.27
C PHE A 193 -5.63 -19.50 -0.75
N ALA A 194 -4.83 -18.65 -0.10
CA ALA A 194 -4.71 -17.23 -0.45
C ALA A 194 -4.25 -17.02 -1.90
N THR A 195 -3.27 -17.80 -2.35
CA THR A 195 -2.79 -17.76 -3.72
C THR A 195 -3.87 -18.21 -4.72
N THR A 196 -4.62 -19.26 -4.41
CA THR A 196 -5.69 -19.76 -5.29
C THR A 196 -6.84 -18.75 -5.39
N GLU A 197 -7.24 -18.13 -4.29
CA GLU A 197 -8.24 -17.06 -4.26
C GLU A 197 -7.81 -15.86 -5.12
N TYR A 198 -6.55 -15.48 -5.03
CA TYR A 198 -5.98 -14.40 -5.85
C TYR A 198 -5.98 -14.76 -7.36
N ILE A 199 -5.56 -15.99 -7.70
CA ILE A 199 -5.59 -16.48 -9.09
C ILE A 199 -7.03 -16.51 -9.62
N ALA A 200 -8.01 -16.89 -8.80
CA ALA A 200 -9.43 -16.87 -9.17
C ALA A 200 -9.87 -15.46 -9.57
N ALA A 201 -9.49 -14.43 -8.79
CA ALA A 201 -9.78 -13.05 -9.12
C ALA A 201 -9.08 -12.60 -10.44
N SER A 202 -7.85 -13.04 -10.68
CA SER A 202 -7.13 -12.75 -11.93
C SER A 202 -7.77 -13.43 -13.15
N TYR A 203 -8.27 -14.67 -13.01
CA TYR A 203 -9.06 -15.31 -14.06
C TYR A 203 -10.38 -14.57 -14.33
N LEU A 204 -11.03 -14.10 -13.29
CA LEU A 204 -12.28 -13.35 -13.42
C LEU A 204 -12.06 -12.03 -14.17
N ASP A 205 -11.00 -11.31 -13.86
CA ASP A 205 -10.58 -10.10 -14.58
C ASP A 205 -10.39 -10.37 -16.07
N LEU A 206 -9.56 -11.36 -16.41
CA LEU A 206 -9.30 -11.71 -17.81
C LEU A 206 -10.57 -12.17 -18.53
N ALA A 207 -11.44 -12.93 -17.87
CA ALA A 207 -12.68 -13.39 -18.47
C ALA A 207 -13.61 -12.25 -18.81
N TRP A 208 -13.78 -11.27 -17.92
CA TRP A 208 -14.58 -10.08 -18.19
C TRP A 208 -14.07 -9.27 -19.36
N HIS A 209 -12.75 -9.11 -19.50
CA HIS A 209 -12.14 -8.26 -20.53
C HIS A 209 -11.88 -8.98 -21.87
N THR A 210 -12.11 -10.29 -21.94
CA THR A 210 -12.02 -11.07 -23.17
C THR A 210 -13.35 -11.58 -23.68
N GLU A 211 -14.42 -11.52 -22.86
CA GLU A 211 -15.75 -11.93 -23.28
C GLU A 211 -16.29 -10.97 -24.34
N LYS A 212 -16.89 -11.55 -25.40
CA LYS A 212 -17.43 -10.81 -26.54
C LYS A 212 -18.96 -10.74 -26.53
N LYS A 213 -19.58 -11.53 -25.67
CA LYS A 213 -21.04 -11.63 -25.58
C LYS A 213 -21.54 -10.83 -24.37
N GLU A 214 -22.74 -10.36 -24.47
CA GLU A 214 -23.44 -9.76 -23.32
C GLU A 214 -23.69 -10.81 -22.25
N ILE A 215 -23.37 -10.46 -21.02
CA ILE A 215 -23.54 -11.30 -19.83
C ILE A 215 -24.81 -10.86 -19.12
N GLU A 216 -25.85 -11.70 -19.17
CA GLU A 216 -27.15 -11.43 -18.54
C GLU A 216 -27.12 -11.73 -17.03
N ASP A 217 -26.38 -12.76 -16.59
CA ASP A 217 -26.27 -13.18 -15.19
C ASP A 217 -24.82 -13.25 -14.76
N VAL A 218 -24.41 -12.24 -13.98
CA VAL A 218 -23.05 -12.08 -13.44
C VAL A 218 -22.65 -13.26 -12.54
N ASN A 219 -23.55 -13.69 -11.66
CA ASN A 219 -23.26 -14.76 -10.71
C ASN A 219 -23.11 -16.13 -11.41
N LEU A 220 -23.91 -16.36 -12.44
CA LEU A 220 -23.80 -17.58 -13.25
C LEU A 220 -22.50 -17.57 -14.05
N PHE A 221 -22.10 -16.40 -14.57
CA PHE A 221 -20.84 -16.23 -15.28
C PHE A 221 -19.64 -16.59 -14.41
N GLU A 222 -19.55 -16.05 -13.19
CA GLU A 222 -18.48 -16.35 -12.24
C GLU A 222 -18.41 -17.84 -11.91
N LYS A 223 -19.55 -18.44 -11.52
CA LYS A 223 -19.63 -19.86 -11.15
C LYS A 223 -19.20 -20.77 -12.30
N LYS A 224 -19.62 -20.46 -13.52
CA LYS A 224 -19.27 -21.21 -14.72
C LYS A 224 -17.77 -21.13 -14.99
N LEU A 225 -17.20 -19.92 -14.93
CA LEU A 225 -15.77 -19.69 -15.12
C LEU A 225 -14.94 -20.50 -14.11
N PHE A 226 -15.25 -20.41 -12.83
CA PHE A 226 -14.49 -21.11 -11.79
C PHE A 226 -14.57 -22.63 -11.94
N LYS A 227 -15.73 -23.16 -12.32
CA LYS A 227 -15.89 -24.58 -12.64
C LYS A 227 -15.05 -24.98 -13.86
N GLU A 228 -15.05 -24.19 -14.92
CA GLU A 228 -14.27 -24.44 -16.14
C GLU A 228 -12.76 -24.38 -15.88
N LYS A 229 -12.31 -23.51 -14.97
CA LYS A 229 -10.92 -23.43 -14.54
C LYS A 229 -10.52 -24.51 -13.53
N GLY A 230 -11.45 -25.34 -13.09
CA GLY A 230 -11.20 -26.43 -12.13
C GLY A 230 -10.84 -25.92 -10.74
N LEU A 231 -11.32 -24.74 -10.35
CA LEU A 231 -11.09 -24.20 -9.02
C LEU A 231 -11.86 -25.03 -7.97
N PRO A 232 -11.29 -25.22 -6.76
CA PRO A 232 -12.02 -25.87 -5.65
C PRO A 232 -13.32 -25.12 -5.33
N ILE A 233 -14.36 -25.87 -4.94
CA ILE A 233 -15.68 -25.32 -4.64
C ILE A 233 -15.66 -24.35 -3.43
N GLU A 234 -14.66 -24.50 -2.58
CA GLU A 234 -14.43 -23.66 -1.40
C GLU A 234 -13.82 -22.31 -1.72
N ILE A 235 -13.40 -22.11 -2.97
CA ILE A 235 -12.87 -20.82 -3.44
C ILE A 235 -14.00 -20.01 -4.04
N ASP A 236 -14.36 -18.96 -3.32
CA ASP A 236 -15.18 -17.87 -3.87
C ASP A 236 -14.29 -16.77 -4.47
N SER A 237 -14.88 -15.89 -5.27
CA SER A 237 -14.19 -14.71 -5.75
C SER A 237 -13.85 -13.77 -4.58
N ARG A 238 -12.60 -13.36 -4.47
CA ARG A 238 -12.16 -12.33 -3.49
C ARG A 238 -12.99 -11.05 -3.61
N TYR A 239 -13.34 -10.70 -4.82
CA TYR A 239 -14.28 -9.64 -5.17
C TYR A 239 -15.35 -10.19 -6.09
N GLN A 240 -16.60 -10.08 -5.70
CA GLN A 240 -17.69 -10.29 -6.65
C GLN A 240 -17.58 -9.25 -7.76
N SER A 241 -17.93 -9.60 -8.99
CA SER A 241 -17.79 -8.71 -10.15
C SER A 241 -18.44 -7.34 -9.93
N THR A 242 -19.57 -7.29 -9.23
CA THR A 242 -20.27 -6.05 -8.90
C THR A 242 -19.54 -5.11 -7.94
N ASN A 243 -18.52 -5.63 -7.21
CA ASN A 243 -17.72 -4.90 -6.23
C ASN A 243 -16.23 -4.84 -6.62
N PHE A 244 -15.88 -5.32 -7.80
CA PHE A 244 -14.49 -5.42 -8.25
C PHE A 244 -14.03 -4.12 -8.92
N SER A 245 -13.99 -3.04 -8.15
CA SER A 245 -13.64 -1.69 -8.64
C SER A 245 -12.25 -1.62 -9.28
N HIS A 246 -11.27 -2.41 -8.82
CA HIS A 246 -9.91 -2.46 -9.39
C HIS A 246 -9.92 -2.65 -10.91
N ILE A 247 -10.71 -3.59 -11.41
CA ILE A 247 -10.72 -3.96 -12.83
C ILE A 247 -11.71 -3.13 -13.66
N PHE A 248 -12.71 -2.49 -13.06
CA PHE A 248 -13.71 -1.69 -13.78
C PHE A 248 -13.52 -0.18 -13.64
N ALA A 249 -12.91 0.30 -12.55
CA ALA A 249 -12.71 1.71 -12.29
C ALA A 249 -11.31 2.07 -11.79
N GLY A 250 -10.52 1.09 -11.30
CA GLY A 250 -9.22 1.30 -10.68
C GLY A 250 -8.02 1.24 -11.63
N GLY A 251 -8.26 1.03 -12.95
CA GLY A 251 -7.19 0.99 -13.94
C GLY A 251 -6.45 -0.36 -14.05
N TYR A 252 -6.99 -1.44 -13.46
CA TYR A 252 -6.43 -2.80 -13.52
C TYR A 252 -7.18 -3.73 -14.49
N SER A 253 -7.89 -3.18 -15.49
CA SER A 253 -8.60 -3.95 -16.50
C SER A 253 -7.63 -4.90 -17.25
N ALA A 254 -7.93 -6.21 -17.24
CA ALA A 254 -7.08 -7.27 -17.76
C ALA A 254 -5.66 -7.29 -17.19
N SER A 255 -5.45 -6.71 -16.02
CA SER A 255 -4.13 -6.51 -15.41
C SER A 255 -4.08 -6.82 -13.91
N TYR A 256 -5.12 -7.44 -13.35
CA TYR A 256 -5.13 -7.77 -11.92
C TYR A 256 -4.04 -8.79 -11.52
N TYR A 257 -3.54 -9.57 -12.46
CA TYR A 257 -2.39 -10.45 -12.27
C TYR A 257 -1.10 -9.72 -11.84
N SER A 258 -1.07 -8.39 -11.99
CA SER A 258 0.11 -7.55 -11.73
C SER A 258 0.69 -7.69 -10.32
N TYR A 259 -0.15 -7.86 -9.32
CA TYR A 259 0.30 -8.05 -7.93
C TYR A 259 1.14 -9.33 -7.76
N MET A 260 0.73 -10.43 -8.39
CA MET A 260 1.49 -11.68 -8.37
C MET A 260 2.76 -11.59 -9.24
N TRP A 261 2.70 -10.83 -10.33
CA TRP A 261 3.83 -10.64 -11.22
C TRP A 261 4.91 -9.77 -10.57
N SER A 262 4.52 -8.82 -9.74
CA SER A 262 5.42 -7.90 -9.05
C SER A 262 6.00 -8.48 -7.76
N GLU A 263 5.40 -9.52 -7.15
CA GLU A 263 5.86 -10.22 -5.95
C GLU A 263 7.11 -11.09 -6.25
#